data_95cc26339a67490e9ec8826b7d47cde9
#
_entry.id   95cc26339a67490e9ec8826b7d47cde9
#
_cell.length_a   1.000
_cell.length_b   1.000
_cell.length_c   1.000
_cell.angle_alpha   90.00
_cell.angle_beta   90.00
_cell.angle_gamma   90.00
#
_symmetry.space_group_name_H-M   'P 1'
#
loop_
_entity.id
_entity.type
_entity.pdbx_description
1 polymer ?
#
loop_
_entity_poly.entity_id
_entity_poly.type
_entity_poly.pdbx_seq_one_letter_code
_entity_poly.pdbx_strand_id
1 'polypeptide(L)'
;MRAEETPTIFEVNEQDANRYTAFCLSVAAGVALLMWVLNIFGFFIVDELLMNIAMPAGVLLFLLPSLLERVWKNRRRKLKYVMMCCFMLGIAILSSTLTVQMVLAWACPIVLSCHYYSPRFTHFTLAGVLVCMLCSIYIGLYAGVWDANMMRSSEVLEGIAQRAEFIREAAARGDNILLRVFNFYYIPRAAILVIVYLIGITLSGRTHSLLRRQETDNREKERISAELNVASHIQRDLLPCIFPAFPERKEFDIYAAMDPAKEVGGDFYDFFLIDDDHLALVMADVSGKGVPAALFMVIAKTLLKNASQAGLSPRAVLEKVNDQLCENNKEDMFVTVWFGVYEISTGRLTASNAGHEYPAVKRGDEGFGLLKDKHGFVLAGMENSRYREYELQLGEGDALFVYTDGVAEATNAENIQYGTERMLNALNSVPDASPEHLLLEVKADIDRFVGEASQFDDITMLCLKRRKQGADKSYAFG
;
A
#
# COMPACT_ATOMS: atom_id res chain seq x y z
N MET A 1 -5.24 -3.07 30.01
CA MET A 1 -4.93 -3.83 28.79
C MET A 1 -3.79 -3.09 28.11
N ARG A 2 -2.58 -3.69 28.02
CA ARG A 2 -1.50 -3.12 27.19
C ARG A 2 -1.93 -3.32 25.74
N ALA A 3 -1.98 -2.26 24.94
CA ALA A 3 -2.13 -2.37 23.51
C ALA A 3 -1.04 -3.33 23.01
N GLU A 4 -1.40 -4.37 22.27
CA GLU A 4 -0.45 -5.20 21.56
C GLU A 4 0.20 -4.29 20.50
N GLU A 5 1.43 -3.85 20.78
CA GLU A 5 2.24 -3.15 19.79
C GLU A 5 2.40 -4.08 18.58
N THR A 6 1.95 -3.63 17.43
CA THR A 6 2.18 -4.33 16.16
C THR A 6 3.68 -4.59 16.01
N PRO A 7 4.10 -5.86 15.76
CA PRO A 7 5.50 -6.21 15.68
C PRO A 7 6.17 -5.40 14.56
N THR A 8 7.34 -4.84 14.85
CA THR A 8 8.12 -4.14 13.84
C THR A 8 8.53 -5.08 12.70
N ILE A 9 8.75 -4.54 11.50
CA ILE A 9 9.20 -5.31 10.33
C ILE A 9 10.47 -6.14 10.65
N PHE A 10 11.33 -5.64 11.55
CA PHE A 10 12.54 -6.33 11.99
C PHE A 10 12.27 -7.48 12.94
N GLU A 11 11.23 -7.42 13.76
CA GLU A 11 10.82 -8.52 14.64
C GLU A 11 10.16 -9.65 13.86
N VAL A 12 9.35 -9.32 12.85
CA VAL A 12 8.80 -10.28 11.90
C VAL A 12 9.91 -10.94 11.10
N ASN A 13 10.85 -10.16 10.56
CA ASN A 13 12.00 -10.68 9.81
C ASN A 13 12.89 -11.59 10.68
N GLU A 14 13.14 -11.26 11.95
CA GLU A 14 13.95 -12.12 12.85
C GLU A 14 13.25 -13.47 13.09
N GLN A 15 11.93 -13.49 13.16
CA GLN A 15 11.16 -14.72 13.31
C GLN A 15 11.23 -15.59 12.05
N ASP A 16 11.07 -14.98 10.89
CA ASP A 16 11.16 -15.68 9.61
C ASP A 16 12.57 -16.18 9.34
N ALA A 17 13.59 -15.38 9.67
CA ALA A 17 14.99 -15.77 9.59
C ALA A 17 15.30 -16.95 10.50
N ASN A 18 14.74 -17.03 11.71
CA ASN A 18 14.89 -18.18 12.60
C ASN A 18 14.26 -19.44 12.00
N ARG A 19 13.04 -19.35 11.44
CA ARG A 19 12.37 -20.48 10.78
C ARG A 19 13.15 -20.97 9.56
N TYR A 20 13.62 -20.02 8.74
CA TYR A 20 14.42 -20.34 7.56
C TYR A 20 15.74 -21.02 7.94
N THR A 21 16.44 -20.50 8.97
CA THR A 21 17.66 -21.11 9.49
C THR A 21 17.41 -22.52 10.02
N ALA A 22 16.33 -22.73 10.78
CA ALA A 22 15.95 -24.06 11.27
C ALA A 22 15.66 -25.04 10.11
N PHE A 23 14.98 -24.56 9.06
CA PHE A 23 14.75 -25.35 7.84
C PHE A 23 16.06 -25.73 7.16
N CYS A 24 16.96 -24.77 6.92
CA CYS A 24 18.27 -25.05 6.31
C CYS A 24 19.10 -26.06 7.11
N LEU A 25 19.07 -25.96 8.44
CA LEU A 25 19.75 -26.90 9.31
C LEU A 25 19.11 -28.30 9.27
N SER A 26 17.80 -28.40 9.13
CA SER A 26 17.12 -29.68 8.93
C SER A 26 17.51 -30.35 7.61
N VAL A 27 17.66 -29.54 6.55
CA VAL A 27 18.15 -30.01 5.25
C VAL A 27 19.62 -30.50 5.39
N ALA A 28 20.47 -29.73 6.08
CA ALA A 28 21.86 -30.13 6.35
C ALA A 28 21.94 -31.43 7.14
N ALA A 29 21.04 -31.62 8.12
CA ALA A 29 20.93 -32.90 8.85
C ALA A 29 20.57 -34.08 7.94
N GLY A 30 19.62 -33.86 6.99
CA GLY A 30 19.23 -34.85 6.00
C GLY A 30 20.40 -35.26 5.09
N VAL A 31 21.18 -34.27 4.62
CA VAL A 31 22.37 -34.50 3.81
C VAL A 31 23.44 -35.28 4.61
N ALA A 32 23.70 -34.87 5.86
CA ALA A 32 24.65 -35.58 6.73
C ALA A 32 24.22 -37.03 6.99
N LEU A 33 22.92 -37.26 7.21
CA LEU A 33 22.36 -38.60 7.37
C LEU A 33 22.54 -39.45 6.11
N LEU A 34 22.26 -38.88 4.95
CA LEU A 34 22.46 -39.56 3.67
C LEU A 34 23.93 -39.95 3.47
N MET A 35 24.86 -39.02 3.75
CA MET A 35 26.30 -39.27 3.67
C MET A 35 26.74 -40.40 4.63
N TRP A 36 26.17 -40.42 5.85
CA TRP A 36 26.44 -41.49 6.81
C TRP A 36 25.95 -42.86 6.30
N VAL A 37 24.71 -42.92 5.78
CA VAL A 37 24.16 -44.16 5.19
C VAL A 37 25.02 -44.65 4.03
N LEU A 38 25.41 -43.73 3.10
CA LEU A 38 26.28 -44.08 1.98
C LEU A 38 27.66 -44.61 2.44
N ASN A 39 28.20 -44.09 3.56
CA ASN A 39 29.45 -44.58 4.12
C ASN A 39 29.30 -46.04 4.66
N ILE A 40 28.17 -46.38 5.29
CA ILE A 40 27.88 -47.76 5.75
C ILE A 40 27.84 -48.74 4.56
N PHE A 41 27.41 -48.30 3.39
CA PHE A 41 27.44 -49.11 2.15
C PHE A 41 28.77 -49.07 1.40
N GLY A 42 29.83 -48.48 1.99
CA GLY A 42 31.18 -48.48 1.43
C GLY A 42 31.40 -47.54 0.24
N PHE A 43 30.52 -46.54 0.04
CA PHE A 43 30.69 -45.54 -1.02
C PHE A 43 31.84 -44.56 -0.73
N PHE A 44 32.23 -44.37 0.52
CA PHE A 44 33.29 -43.47 0.91
C PHE A 44 34.46 -44.27 1.54
N ILE A 45 35.68 -43.84 1.26
CA ILE A 45 36.90 -44.38 1.85
C ILE A 45 37.27 -43.50 3.08
N VAL A 46 36.51 -43.60 4.15
CA VAL A 46 36.76 -42.89 5.41
C VAL A 46 36.75 -43.91 6.55
N ASP A 47 37.53 -43.65 7.61
CA ASP A 47 37.57 -44.47 8.79
C ASP A 47 36.15 -44.66 9.37
N GLU A 48 35.69 -45.93 9.40
CA GLU A 48 34.34 -46.29 9.82
C GLU A 48 34.03 -45.87 11.26
N LEU A 49 35.00 -45.99 12.15
CA LEU A 49 34.82 -45.65 13.58
C LEU A 49 34.62 -44.13 13.75
N LEU A 50 35.44 -43.33 13.09
CA LEU A 50 35.35 -41.87 13.13
C LEU A 50 34.03 -41.36 12.52
N MET A 51 33.62 -41.89 11.39
CA MET A 51 32.36 -41.55 10.74
C MET A 51 31.14 -41.94 11.59
N ASN A 52 31.14 -43.12 12.19
CA ASN A 52 30.04 -43.62 13.02
C ASN A 52 29.87 -42.81 14.34
N ILE A 53 30.88 -42.08 14.78
CA ILE A 53 30.79 -41.16 15.93
C ILE A 53 30.43 -39.74 15.49
N ALA A 54 31.08 -39.21 14.47
CA ALA A 54 30.95 -37.81 14.06
C ALA A 54 29.61 -37.49 13.36
N MET A 55 29.15 -38.41 12.49
CA MET A 55 27.92 -38.19 11.75
C MET A 55 26.67 -38.10 12.63
N PRO A 56 26.40 -39.01 13.56
CA PRO A 56 25.25 -38.88 14.47
C PRO A 56 25.32 -37.62 15.33
N ALA A 57 26.50 -37.24 15.81
CA ALA A 57 26.68 -36.02 16.59
C ALA A 57 26.39 -34.75 15.76
N GLY A 58 26.85 -34.72 14.52
CA GLY A 58 26.55 -33.63 13.57
C GLY A 58 25.06 -33.53 13.24
N VAL A 59 24.41 -34.64 12.94
CA VAL A 59 22.96 -34.72 12.67
C VAL A 59 22.16 -34.21 13.87
N LEU A 60 22.50 -34.63 15.09
CA LEU A 60 21.85 -34.16 16.32
C LEU A 60 21.97 -32.65 16.49
N LEU A 61 23.18 -32.09 16.26
CA LEU A 61 23.41 -30.62 16.35
C LEU A 61 22.64 -29.84 15.29
N PHE A 62 22.43 -30.39 14.10
CA PHE A 62 21.67 -29.75 13.05
C PHE A 62 20.15 -29.85 13.26
N LEU A 63 19.64 -30.88 13.92
CA LEU A 63 18.23 -31.05 14.25
C LEU A 63 17.80 -30.25 15.51
N LEU A 64 18.73 -30.06 16.46
CA LEU A 64 18.44 -29.36 17.72
C LEU A 64 17.81 -27.97 17.52
N PRO A 65 18.26 -27.11 16.58
CA PRO A 65 17.63 -25.81 16.29
C PRO A 65 16.17 -25.89 15.92
N SER A 66 15.76 -26.88 15.14
CA SER A 66 14.35 -27.06 14.74
C SER A 66 13.45 -27.41 15.92
N LEU A 67 13.98 -28.15 16.88
CA LEU A 67 13.29 -28.45 18.13
C LEU A 67 13.21 -27.20 19.02
N LEU A 68 14.30 -26.46 19.16
CA LEU A 68 14.37 -25.25 19.97
C LEU A 68 13.46 -24.13 19.43
N GLU A 69 13.32 -24.00 18.11
CA GLU A 69 12.42 -23.02 17.48
C GLU A 69 10.96 -23.28 17.90
N ARG A 70 10.55 -24.55 17.98
CA ARG A 70 9.20 -24.94 18.39
C ARG A 70 8.93 -24.70 19.87
N VAL A 71 9.92 -24.90 20.73
CA VAL A 71 9.78 -24.86 22.19
C VAL A 71 10.01 -23.45 22.76
N TRP A 72 10.96 -22.68 22.22
CA TRP A 72 11.39 -21.38 22.77
C TRP A 72 10.68 -20.18 22.19
N LYS A 73 9.35 -20.16 22.16
CA LYS A 73 8.55 -19.04 21.63
C LYS A 73 8.85 -17.69 22.29
N ASN A 74 9.25 -17.66 23.58
CA ASN A 74 9.43 -16.43 24.36
C ASN A 74 10.87 -15.85 24.39
N ARG A 75 11.89 -16.54 23.85
CA ARG A 75 13.31 -16.08 23.87
C ARG A 75 13.92 -15.92 22.48
N ARG A 76 13.14 -15.42 21.56
CA ARG A 76 13.47 -15.32 20.11
C ARG A 76 14.81 -14.64 19.81
N ARG A 77 15.15 -13.53 20.48
CA ARG A 77 16.40 -12.78 20.25
C ARG A 77 17.68 -13.56 20.59
N LYS A 78 17.63 -14.48 21.54
CA LYS A 78 18.79 -15.34 21.90
C LYS A 78 18.87 -16.60 21.06
N LEU A 79 17.75 -17.04 20.49
CA LEU A 79 17.65 -18.28 19.73
C LEU A 79 18.60 -18.31 18.53
N LYS A 80 18.73 -17.21 17.78
CA LYS A 80 19.64 -17.10 16.62
C LYS A 80 21.09 -17.45 16.96
N TYR A 81 21.60 -17.00 18.13
CA TYR A 81 22.96 -17.29 18.57
C TYR A 81 23.14 -18.79 18.86
N VAL A 82 22.16 -19.40 19.55
CA VAL A 82 22.20 -20.83 19.87
C VAL A 82 22.14 -21.66 18.59
N MET A 83 21.23 -21.34 17.66
CA MET A 83 21.12 -22.03 16.37
C MET A 83 22.43 -21.97 15.58
N MET A 84 23.05 -20.78 15.54
CA MET A 84 24.30 -20.57 14.83
C MET A 84 25.47 -21.31 15.49
N CYS A 85 25.53 -21.36 16.83
CA CYS A 85 26.52 -22.18 17.55
C CYS A 85 26.35 -23.67 17.24
N CYS A 86 25.14 -24.19 17.25
CA CYS A 86 24.87 -25.58 16.86
C CYS A 86 25.33 -25.86 15.43
N PHE A 87 25.09 -24.90 14.51
CA PHE A 87 25.52 -25.06 13.12
C PHE A 87 27.04 -25.09 12.98
N MET A 88 27.74 -24.14 13.57
CA MET A 88 29.20 -24.07 13.53
C MET A 88 29.86 -25.30 14.18
N LEU A 89 29.34 -25.75 15.30
CA LEU A 89 29.85 -26.98 15.99
C LEU A 89 29.56 -28.23 15.16
N GLY A 90 28.39 -28.36 14.56
CA GLY A 90 28.06 -29.47 13.68
C GLY A 90 29.00 -29.54 12.48
N ILE A 91 29.27 -28.41 11.81
CA ILE A 91 30.23 -28.30 10.71
C ILE A 91 31.65 -28.68 11.23
N ALA A 92 32.04 -28.20 12.43
CA ALA A 92 33.36 -28.49 12.98
C ALA A 92 33.58 -29.98 13.21
N ILE A 93 32.59 -30.70 13.76
CA ILE A 93 32.65 -32.16 13.95
C ILE A 93 32.73 -32.87 12.60
N LEU A 94 31.88 -32.52 11.65
CA LEU A 94 31.89 -33.15 10.32
C LEU A 94 33.19 -32.86 9.55
N SER A 95 33.70 -31.63 9.65
CA SER A 95 34.93 -31.24 8.94
C SER A 95 36.21 -31.84 9.55
N SER A 96 36.18 -32.29 10.81
CA SER A 96 37.27 -33.02 11.40
C SER A 96 37.41 -34.45 10.86
N THR A 97 36.37 -34.95 10.17
CA THR A 97 36.34 -36.29 9.54
C THR A 97 36.36 -36.26 8.01
N LEU A 98 35.79 -35.18 7.41
CA LEU A 98 35.63 -34.99 5.96
C LEU A 98 36.43 -33.74 5.50
N THR A 99 37.70 -33.89 5.15
CA THR A 99 38.62 -32.74 5.05
C THR A 99 38.34 -31.73 3.93
N VAL A 100 38.48 -32.13 2.68
CA VAL A 100 38.52 -31.17 1.55
C VAL A 100 37.12 -30.69 1.15
N GLN A 101 36.16 -31.58 1.24
CA GLN A 101 34.80 -31.35 0.74
C GLN A 101 33.99 -30.36 1.60
N MET A 102 34.39 -30.08 2.85
CA MET A 102 33.68 -29.25 3.79
C MET A 102 34.07 -27.77 3.78
N VAL A 103 34.99 -27.34 2.89
CA VAL A 103 35.46 -25.94 2.84
C VAL A 103 34.31 -24.97 2.54
N LEU A 104 33.41 -25.32 1.62
CA LEU A 104 32.24 -24.51 1.27
C LEU A 104 31.20 -24.48 2.42
N ALA A 105 31.11 -25.52 3.22
CA ALA A 105 30.17 -25.57 4.34
C ALA A 105 30.46 -24.49 5.39
N TRP A 106 31.72 -24.06 5.57
CA TRP A 106 32.11 -22.98 6.48
C TRP A 106 31.59 -21.59 6.05
N ALA A 107 31.24 -21.40 4.77
CA ALA A 107 30.61 -20.18 4.29
C ALA A 107 29.11 -20.10 4.66
N CYS A 108 28.43 -21.24 4.81
CA CYS A 108 26.99 -21.30 5.06
C CYS A 108 26.54 -20.55 6.32
N PRO A 109 27.17 -20.68 7.49
CA PRO A 109 26.82 -19.91 8.67
C PRO A 109 26.90 -18.39 8.44
N ILE A 110 27.95 -17.94 7.72
CA ILE A 110 28.15 -16.52 7.41
C ILE A 110 27.01 -16.01 6.53
N VAL A 111 26.67 -16.72 5.46
CA VAL A 111 25.57 -16.38 4.53
C VAL A 111 24.24 -16.36 5.27
N LEU A 112 23.92 -17.37 6.07
CA LEU A 112 22.69 -17.41 6.87
C LEU A 112 22.63 -16.29 7.91
N SER A 113 23.75 -15.88 8.50
CA SER A 113 23.78 -14.78 9.46
C SER A 113 23.42 -13.42 8.83
N CYS A 114 23.72 -13.23 7.54
CA CYS A 114 23.37 -12.03 6.79
C CYS A 114 21.85 -11.83 6.65
N HIS A 115 21.09 -12.92 6.66
CA HIS A 115 19.63 -12.91 6.55
C HIS A 115 18.93 -12.25 7.75
N TYR A 116 19.63 -12.14 8.88
CA TYR A 116 19.15 -11.45 10.08
C TYR A 116 19.33 -9.93 10.05
N TYR A 117 19.97 -9.38 9.02
CA TYR A 117 20.28 -7.94 8.88
C TYR A 117 20.92 -7.30 10.11
N SER A 118 21.67 -8.08 10.91
CA SER A 118 22.31 -7.64 12.14
C SER A 118 23.83 -7.74 12.04
N PRO A 119 24.57 -6.63 11.86
CA PRO A 119 26.02 -6.63 11.74
C PRO A 119 26.71 -7.31 12.95
N ARG A 120 26.21 -7.05 14.16
CA ARG A 120 26.76 -7.65 15.39
C ARG A 120 26.66 -9.17 15.37
N PHE A 121 25.56 -9.70 14.86
CA PHE A 121 25.36 -11.15 14.74
C PHE A 121 26.27 -11.76 13.66
N THR A 122 26.43 -11.08 12.53
CA THR A 122 27.32 -11.53 11.45
C THR A 122 28.81 -11.52 11.89
N HIS A 123 29.23 -10.49 12.66
CA HIS A 123 30.57 -10.47 13.26
C HIS A 123 30.80 -11.64 14.23
N PHE A 124 29.81 -11.90 15.11
CA PHE A 124 29.85 -13.04 16.02
C PHE A 124 30.01 -14.36 15.24
N THR A 125 29.24 -14.53 14.17
CA THR A 125 29.27 -15.73 13.32
C THR A 125 30.64 -15.90 12.64
N LEU A 126 31.20 -14.84 12.07
CA LEU A 126 32.54 -14.89 11.46
C LEU A 126 33.60 -15.33 12.49
N ALA A 127 33.63 -14.71 13.66
CA ALA A 127 34.58 -15.08 14.71
C ALA A 127 34.44 -16.54 15.13
N GLY A 128 33.19 -16.98 15.34
CA GLY A 128 32.88 -18.37 15.67
C GLY A 128 33.33 -19.37 14.60
N VAL A 129 33.06 -19.07 13.32
CA VAL A 129 33.47 -19.89 12.17
C VAL A 129 34.99 -20.01 12.09
N LEU A 130 35.73 -18.90 12.23
CA LEU A 130 37.20 -18.93 12.19
C LEU A 130 37.79 -19.78 13.33
N VAL A 131 37.26 -19.62 14.54
CA VAL A 131 37.71 -20.40 15.70
C VAL A 131 37.36 -21.90 15.52
N CYS A 132 36.10 -22.21 15.17
CA CYS A 132 35.66 -23.59 14.96
C CYS A 132 36.44 -24.30 13.83
N MET A 133 36.71 -23.57 12.73
CA MET A 133 37.50 -24.06 11.61
C MET A 133 38.96 -24.37 12.05
N LEU A 134 39.57 -23.47 12.84
CA LEU A 134 40.90 -23.67 13.37
C LEU A 134 40.96 -24.94 14.23
N CYS A 135 40.04 -25.07 15.20
CA CYS A 135 39.94 -26.22 16.06
C CYS A 135 39.73 -27.53 15.27
N SER A 136 38.80 -27.51 14.30
CA SER A 136 38.49 -28.66 13.46
C SER A 136 39.69 -29.15 12.65
N ILE A 137 40.48 -28.21 12.07
CA ILE A 137 41.70 -28.56 11.30
C ILE A 137 42.73 -29.27 12.21
N TYR A 138 42.99 -28.77 13.42
CA TYR A 138 43.94 -29.39 14.33
C TYR A 138 43.45 -30.71 14.93
N ILE A 139 42.15 -30.80 15.29
CA ILE A 139 41.54 -32.07 15.72
C ILE A 139 41.67 -33.11 14.61
N GLY A 140 41.34 -32.75 13.37
CA GLY A 140 41.49 -33.61 12.20
C GLY A 140 42.95 -34.06 11.99
N LEU A 141 43.92 -33.15 12.16
CA LEU A 141 45.34 -33.46 12.06
C LEU A 141 45.76 -34.59 13.05
N TYR A 142 45.33 -34.46 14.33
CA TYR A 142 45.65 -35.47 15.36
C TYR A 142 44.78 -36.73 15.23
N ALA A 143 43.53 -36.61 14.78
CA ALA A 143 42.66 -37.76 14.55
C ALA A 143 42.98 -38.52 13.26
N GLY A 144 43.88 -38.01 12.42
CA GLY A 144 44.39 -38.70 11.26
C GLY A 144 43.70 -38.43 9.95
N VAL A 145 42.93 -37.37 9.90
CA VAL A 145 42.35 -36.90 8.64
C VAL A 145 43.35 -35.96 7.96
N TRP A 146 44.08 -36.51 7.01
CA TRP A 146 45.20 -35.84 6.34
C TRP A 146 44.84 -35.51 4.91
N ASP A 147 45.02 -34.24 4.51
CA ASP A 147 44.96 -33.83 3.13
C ASP A 147 46.36 -33.81 2.50
N ALA A 148 46.48 -34.13 1.22
CA ALA A 148 47.73 -34.10 0.47
C ALA A 148 48.48 -32.76 0.60
N ASN A 149 47.77 -31.64 0.81
CA ASN A 149 48.34 -30.32 1.05
C ASN A 149 48.95 -30.15 2.46
N MET A 150 48.67 -31.02 3.40
CA MET A 150 49.25 -31.03 4.76
C MET A 150 50.56 -31.79 4.83
N MET A 151 50.78 -32.73 3.88
CA MET A 151 51.94 -33.62 3.86
C MET A 151 52.87 -33.32 2.70
N ARG A 152 54.18 -33.36 2.96
CA ARG A 152 55.23 -33.21 1.95
C ARG A 152 55.69 -34.58 1.37
N SER A 153 55.22 -35.69 1.98
CA SER A 153 55.53 -37.06 1.56
C SER A 153 54.25 -37.88 1.39
N SER A 154 54.29 -38.86 0.48
CA SER A 154 53.24 -39.80 0.18
C SER A 154 53.15 -40.98 1.19
N GLU A 155 53.77 -40.87 2.33
CA GLU A 155 53.74 -41.95 3.34
C GLU A 155 52.36 -42.00 4.00
N VAL A 156 51.69 -43.13 3.90
CA VAL A 156 50.46 -43.48 4.59
C VAL A 156 50.80 -43.88 6.00
N LEU A 157 50.42 -43.04 6.98
CA LEU A 157 50.61 -43.33 8.41
C LEU A 157 49.35 -44.00 8.97
N GLU A 158 49.48 -45.23 9.45
CA GLU A 158 48.39 -45.98 10.07
C GLU A 158 48.38 -45.74 11.58
N GLY A 159 47.28 -45.26 12.14
CA GLY A 159 47.05 -45.11 13.58
C GLY A 159 47.52 -43.78 14.22
N ILE A 160 46.83 -43.37 15.31
CA ILE A 160 47.03 -42.09 16.03
C ILE A 160 48.45 -42.02 16.65
N ALA A 161 49.01 -43.14 17.13
CA ALA A 161 50.33 -43.19 17.75
C ALA A 161 51.45 -42.87 16.74
N GLN A 162 51.44 -43.47 15.54
CA GLN A 162 52.40 -43.20 14.47
C GLN A 162 52.37 -41.76 13.98
N ARG A 163 51.21 -41.15 13.98
CA ARG A 163 51.00 -39.74 13.57
C ARG A 163 51.56 -38.78 14.62
N ALA A 164 51.36 -39.05 15.91
CA ALA A 164 51.96 -38.27 17.00
C ALA A 164 53.50 -38.36 16.98
N GLU A 165 54.04 -39.53 16.67
CA GLU A 165 55.47 -39.75 16.52
C GLU A 165 56.01 -39.02 15.28
N PHE A 166 55.37 -39.11 14.15
CA PHE A 166 55.73 -38.37 12.94
C PHE A 166 55.77 -36.85 13.16
N ILE A 167 54.80 -36.27 13.87
CA ILE A 167 54.78 -34.83 14.22
C ILE A 167 55.99 -34.50 15.12
N ARG A 168 56.32 -35.34 16.09
CA ARG A 168 57.49 -35.15 16.96
C ARG A 168 58.79 -35.26 16.18
N GLU A 169 58.94 -36.24 15.30
CA GLU A 169 60.14 -36.42 14.48
C GLU A 169 60.34 -35.29 13.45
N ALA A 170 59.25 -34.82 12.85
CA ALA A 170 59.30 -33.68 11.97
C ALA A 170 59.71 -32.39 12.70
N ALA A 171 59.22 -32.21 13.93
CA ALA A 171 59.61 -31.09 14.80
C ALA A 171 61.08 -31.21 15.22
N ALA A 172 61.59 -32.40 15.51
CA ALA A 172 63.01 -32.67 15.82
C ALA A 172 63.93 -32.36 14.62
N ARG A 173 63.44 -32.51 13.38
CA ARG A 173 64.14 -32.17 12.13
C ARG A 173 64.01 -30.68 11.75
N GLY A 174 63.39 -29.87 12.60
CA GLY A 174 63.17 -28.42 12.32
C GLY A 174 61.97 -28.10 11.43
N ASP A 175 61.16 -29.10 11.07
CA ASP A 175 59.97 -28.93 10.27
C ASP A 175 58.72 -28.74 11.16
N ASN A 176 58.27 -27.55 11.31
CA ASN A 176 57.09 -27.22 12.14
C ASN A 176 55.78 -27.47 11.34
N ILE A 177 55.27 -28.72 11.37
CA ILE A 177 54.04 -29.14 10.69
C ILE A 177 52.87 -28.28 11.12
N LEU A 178 52.77 -27.92 12.41
CA LEU A 178 51.68 -27.10 12.95
C LEU A 178 51.67 -25.71 12.28
N LEU A 179 52.85 -25.09 12.17
CA LEU A 179 52.97 -23.78 11.52
C LEU A 179 52.71 -23.87 10.01
N ARG A 180 53.09 -24.97 9.37
CA ARG A 180 52.82 -25.22 7.95
C ARG A 180 51.31 -25.36 7.71
N VAL A 181 50.60 -26.14 8.50
CA VAL A 181 49.15 -26.29 8.42
C VAL A 181 48.45 -24.98 8.65
N PHE A 182 48.91 -24.16 9.62
CA PHE A 182 48.38 -22.83 9.83
C PHE A 182 48.54 -21.95 8.60
N ASN A 183 49.77 -21.81 8.07
CA ASN A 183 50.06 -20.86 6.99
C ASN A 183 49.48 -21.28 5.64
N PHE A 184 49.53 -22.57 5.29
CA PHE A 184 49.16 -23.04 3.95
C PHE A 184 47.77 -23.67 3.86
N TYR A 185 47.15 -23.98 4.99
CA TYR A 185 45.84 -24.61 5.01
C TYR A 185 44.77 -23.69 5.65
N TYR A 186 45.02 -23.18 6.86
CA TYR A 186 44.06 -22.35 7.58
C TYR A 186 43.96 -20.93 6.99
N ILE A 187 45.07 -20.22 6.80
CA ILE A 187 45.08 -18.82 6.36
C ILE A 187 44.37 -18.62 5.00
N PRO A 188 44.61 -19.38 3.94
CA PRO A 188 43.92 -19.19 2.65
C PRO A 188 42.41 -19.39 2.77
N ARG A 189 41.96 -20.37 3.57
CA ARG A 189 40.53 -20.60 3.80
C ARG A 189 39.89 -19.47 4.62
N ALA A 190 40.57 -19.01 5.66
CA ALA A 190 40.13 -17.86 6.44
C ALA A 190 40.01 -16.60 5.58
N ALA A 191 40.94 -16.36 4.68
CA ALA A 191 40.88 -15.22 3.76
C ALA A 191 39.63 -15.27 2.84
N ILE A 192 39.32 -16.46 2.29
CA ILE A 192 38.12 -16.65 1.47
C ILE A 192 36.84 -16.37 2.31
N LEU A 193 36.77 -16.87 3.55
CA LEU A 193 35.63 -16.65 4.43
C LEU A 193 35.47 -15.17 4.81
N VAL A 194 36.58 -14.45 4.99
CA VAL A 194 36.55 -13.00 5.22
C VAL A 194 36.01 -12.25 3.97
N ILE A 195 36.36 -12.69 2.76
CA ILE A 195 35.79 -12.10 1.54
C ILE A 195 34.27 -12.34 1.47
N VAL A 196 33.82 -13.60 1.71
CA VAL A 196 32.39 -13.95 1.75
C VAL A 196 31.66 -13.10 2.78
N TYR A 197 32.24 -12.92 3.96
CA TYR A 197 31.71 -12.07 5.02
C TYR A 197 31.60 -10.61 4.58
N LEU A 198 32.63 -10.01 3.96
CA LEU A 198 32.61 -8.62 3.50
C LEU A 198 31.52 -8.38 2.45
N ILE A 199 31.36 -9.32 1.52
CA ILE A 199 30.27 -9.28 0.54
C ILE A 199 28.93 -9.37 1.25
N GLY A 200 28.76 -10.35 2.13
CA GLY A 200 27.50 -10.60 2.85
C GLY A 200 27.07 -9.43 3.73
N ILE A 201 27.99 -8.85 4.51
CA ILE A 201 27.67 -7.74 5.41
C ILE A 201 27.32 -6.45 4.61
N THR A 202 27.97 -6.24 3.47
CA THR A 202 27.68 -5.10 2.60
C THR A 202 26.29 -5.22 1.97
N LEU A 203 25.95 -6.41 1.45
CA LEU A 203 24.61 -6.69 0.92
C LEU A 203 23.53 -6.58 1.99
N SER A 204 23.75 -7.20 3.15
CA SER A 204 22.85 -7.13 4.29
C SER A 204 22.60 -5.68 4.75
N GLY A 205 23.65 -4.86 4.82
CA GLY A 205 23.54 -3.44 5.17
C GLY A 205 22.71 -2.63 4.17
N ARG A 206 22.90 -2.85 2.86
CA ARG A 206 22.09 -2.21 1.81
C ARG A 206 20.61 -2.62 1.91
N THR A 207 20.34 -3.90 2.03
CA THR A 207 18.96 -4.41 2.16
C THR A 207 18.27 -3.85 3.41
N HIS A 208 18.97 -3.82 4.54
CA HIS A 208 18.45 -3.22 5.77
C HIS A 208 18.09 -1.73 5.60
N SER A 209 18.93 -0.95 4.90
CA SER A 209 18.64 0.47 4.65
C SER A 209 17.46 0.68 3.71
N LEU A 210 17.28 -0.19 2.70
CA LEU A 210 16.13 -0.17 1.79
C LEU A 210 14.83 -0.50 2.52
N LEU A 211 14.82 -1.54 3.35
CA LEU A 211 13.65 -1.92 4.16
C LEU A 211 13.23 -0.79 5.12
N ARG A 212 14.20 -0.14 5.77
CA ARG A 212 13.91 1.03 6.62
C ARG A 212 13.28 2.18 5.85
N ARG A 213 13.79 2.51 4.68
CA ARG A 213 13.20 3.56 3.82
C ARG A 213 11.77 3.20 3.45
N GLN A 214 11.54 1.99 3.00
CA GLN A 214 10.20 1.52 2.63
C GLN A 214 9.22 1.59 3.83
N GLU A 215 9.67 1.24 5.04
CA GLU A 215 8.83 1.34 6.25
C GLU A 215 8.48 2.80 6.58
N THR A 216 9.47 3.73 6.47
CA THR A 216 9.20 5.15 6.69
C THR A 216 8.27 5.74 5.65
N ASP A 217 8.45 5.40 4.37
CA ASP A 217 7.61 5.85 3.27
C ASP A 217 6.16 5.32 3.40
N ASN A 218 6.00 4.06 3.82
CA ASN A 218 4.67 3.48 4.06
C ASN A 218 3.95 4.17 5.24
N ARG A 219 4.64 4.41 6.34
CA ARG A 219 4.06 5.14 7.50
C ARG A 219 3.65 6.56 7.14
N GLU A 220 4.45 7.25 6.33
CA GLU A 220 4.12 8.59 5.87
C GLU A 220 2.90 8.58 4.94
N LYS A 221 2.80 7.61 4.01
CA LYS A 221 1.61 7.41 3.19
C LYS A 221 0.35 7.13 4.01
N GLU A 222 0.45 6.23 5.00
CA GLU A 222 -0.66 5.92 5.90
C GLU A 222 -1.13 7.16 6.69
N ARG A 223 -0.17 7.97 7.16
CA ARG A 223 -0.47 9.21 7.87
C ARG A 223 -1.19 10.21 6.97
N ILE A 224 -0.66 10.47 5.76
CA ILE A 224 -1.26 11.38 4.80
C ILE A 224 -2.67 10.90 4.42
N SER A 225 -2.85 9.61 4.16
CA SER A 225 -4.16 9.04 3.86
C SER A 225 -5.15 9.22 5.02
N ALA A 226 -4.70 9.05 6.26
CA ALA A 226 -5.56 9.28 7.44
C ALA A 226 -5.96 10.77 7.58
N GLU A 227 -5.05 11.70 7.33
CA GLU A 227 -5.33 13.15 7.35
C GLU A 227 -6.32 13.53 6.22
N LEU A 228 -6.15 12.98 5.01
CA LEU A 228 -7.07 13.20 3.89
C LEU A 228 -8.45 12.61 4.14
N ASN A 229 -8.56 11.44 4.79
CA ASN A 229 -9.84 10.86 5.17
C ASN A 229 -10.61 11.78 6.15
N VAL A 230 -9.92 12.42 7.09
CA VAL A 230 -10.55 13.41 7.98
C VAL A 230 -11.04 14.61 7.18
N ALA A 231 -10.25 15.14 6.25
CA ALA A 231 -10.64 16.24 5.38
C ALA A 231 -11.87 15.88 4.53
N SER A 232 -11.93 14.67 3.99
CA SER A 232 -13.07 14.12 3.24
C SER A 232 -14.35 14.09 4.06
N HIS A 233 -14.28 13.66 5.31
CA HIS A 233 -15.44 13.70 6.21
C HIS A 233 -15.91 15.12 6.47
N ILE A 234 -15.00 16.07 6.75
CA ILE A 234 -15.35 17.47 6.96
C ILE A 234 -16.00 18.04 5.69
N GLN A 235 -15.46 17.75 4.51
CA GLN A 235 -16.02 18.22 3.24
C GLN A 235 -17.42 17.67 3.01
N ARG A 236 -17.64 16.38 3.26
CA ARG A 236 -18.95 15.73 3.13
C ARG A 236 -19.98 16.35 4.08
N ASP A 237 -19.58 16.65 5.31
CA ASP A 237 -20.46 17.27 6.32
C ASP A 237 -20.86 18.72 5.96
N LEU A 238 -20.11 19.39 5.05
CA LEU A 238 -20.48 20.70 4.53
C LEU A 238 -21.60 20.63 3.48
N LEU A 239 -21.82 19.49 2.84
CA LEU A 239 -22.87 19.31 1.84
C LEU A 239 -24.18 18.87 2.52
N PRO A 240 -25.36 19.29 1.99
CA PRO A 240 -26.63 18.78 2.47
C PRO A 240 -26.77 17.29 2.18
N CYS A 241 -26.61 16.42 3.20
CA CYS A 241 -26.62 14.96 3.05
C CYS A 241 -27.77 14.26 3.78
N ILE A 242 -28.66 15.01 4.44
CA ILE A 242 -29.82 14.45 5.16
C ILE A 242 -31.07 14.61 4.29
N PHE A 243 -31.67 13.49 3.91
CA PHE A 243 -32.88 13.45 3.10
C PHE A 243 -34.01 12.69 3.81
N PRO A 244 -35.30 13.14 3.64
CA PRO A 244 -35.74 14.32 2.88
C PRO A 244 -35.24 15.62 3.51
N ALA A 245 -34.68 16.52 2.70
CA ALA A 245 -34.04 17.74 3.19
C ALA A 245 -35.07 18.74 3.79
N PHE A 246 -36.28 18.77 3.25
CA PHE A 246 -37.37 19.63 3.69
C PHE A 246 -38.65 18.81 3.93
N PRO A 247 -38.73 18.01 5.03
CA PRO A 247 -39.85 17.10 5.28
C PRO A 247 -41.19 17.81 5.43
N GLU A 248 -41.19 19.08 5.83
CA GLU A 248 -42.40 19.90 6.02
C GLU A 248 -42.96 20.46 4.71
N ARG A 249 -42.16 20.49 3.64
CA ARG A 249 -42.55 21.01 2.33
C ARG A 249 -43.24 19.91 1.51
N LYS A 250 -44.39 20.29 0.93
CA LYS A 250 -45.21 19.40 0.07
C LYS A 250 -45.17 19.81 -1.40
N GLU A 251 -44.63 20.97 -1.69
CA GLU A 251 -44.65 21.60 -3.00
C GLU A 251 -43.61 21.01 -3.96
N PHE A 252 -42.51 20.53 -3.42
CA PHE A 252 -41.40 19.97 -4.18
C PHE A 252 -40.72 18.81 -3.48
N ASP A 253 -39.96 18.01 -4.24
CA ASP A 253 -38.97 17.05 -3.77
C ASP A 253 -37.60 17.42 -4.31
N ILE A 254 -36.56 17.24 -3.52
CA ILE A 254 -35.16 17.45 -3.91
C ILE A 254 -34.29 16.33 -3.39
N TYR A 255 -33.34 15.91 -4.24
CA TYR A 255 -32.30 14.97 -3.87
C TYR A 255 -31.01 15.32 -4.58
N ALA A 256 -29.86 15.13 -3.93
CA ALA A 256 -28.54 15.35 -4.50
C ALA A 256 -27.57 14.29 -4.00
N ALA A 257 -26.57 13.98 -4.81
CA ALA A 257 -25.53 13.02 -4.50
C ALA A 257 -24.21 13.45 -5.14
N MET A 258 -23.11 13.17 -4.45
CA MET A 258 -21.74 13.35 -4.93
C MET A 258 -20.93 12.10 -4.67
N ASP A 259 -20.24 11.63 -5.69
CA ASP A 259 -19.32 10.49 -5.64
C ASP A 259 -17.93 10.98 -6.06
N PRO A 260 -17.02 11.25 -5.11
CA PRO A 260 -15.72 11.84 -5.43
C PRO A 260 -14.76 10.81 -6.04
N ALA A 261 -13.96 11.24 -7.02
CA ALA A 261 -12.94 10.42 -7.67
C ALA A 261 -11.69 10.21 -6.80
N LYS A 262 -11.46 11.09 -5.84
CA LYS A 262 -10.35 11.05 -4.87
C LYS A 262 -10.88 11.18 -3.44
N GLU A 263 -9.97 11.17 -2.47
CA GLU A 263 -10.32 11.34 -1.06
C GLU A 263 -11.07 12.64 -0.79
N VAL A 264 -10.72 13.72 -1.52
CA VAL A 264 -11.42 15.03 -1.49
C VAL A 264 -11.66 15.52 -2.91
N GLY A 265 -12.85 16.07 -3.17
CA GLY A 265 -13.30 16.53 -4.48
C GLY A 265 -13.26 18.05 -4.65
N GLY A 266 -13.34 18.50 -5.91
CA GLY A 266 -13.56 19.89 -6.28
C GLY A 266 -15.04 20.25 -6.40
N ASP A 267 -15.85 19.28 -6.75
CA ASP A 267 -17.28 19.40 -6.95
C ASP A 267 -18.03 19.76 -5.68
N PHE A 268 -19.15 20.46 -5.85
CA PHE A 268 -20.14 20.59 -4.79
C PHE A 268 -21.52 20.91 -5.31
N TYR A 269 -22.51 20.54 -4.54
CA TYR A 269 -23.87 21.03 -4.63
C TYR A 269 -24.25 21.72 -3.34
N ASP A 270 -25.21 22.63 -3.39
CA ASP A 270 -25.90 23.18 -2.23
C ASP A 270 -27.34 23.49 -2.56
N PHE A 271 -28.18 23.43 -1.54
CA PHE A 271 -29.56 23.93 -1.61
C PHE A 271 -30.02 24.38 -0.22
N PHE A 272 -30.64 25.54 -0.16
CA PHE A 272 -31.09 26.11 1.12
C PHE A 272 -32.21 27.14 0.85
N LEU A 273 -33.09 27.31 1.82
CA LEU A 273 -34.10 28.37 1.76
C LEU A 273 -33.43 29.73 1.99
N ILE A 274 -33.68 30.65 1.08
CA ILE A 274 -33.32 32.07 1.23
C ILE A 274 -34.36 32.73 2.15
N ASP A 275 -35.62 32.43 1.91
CA ASP A 275 -36.77 32.79 2.72
C ASP A 275 -37.86 31.69 2.62
N ASP A 276 -39.08 31.95 3.11
CA ASP A 276 -40.16 30.97 3.10
C ASP A 276 -40.64 30.52 1.72
N ASP A 277 -40.39 31.34 0.66
CA ASP A 277 -40.86 31.07 -0.71
C ASP A 277 -39.72 30.84 -1.73
N HIS A 278 -38.48 31.11 -1.37
CA HIS A 278 -37.35 31.03 -2.30
C HIS A 278 -36.31 29.98 -1.85
N LEU A 279 -36.09 29.01 -2.73
CA LEU A 279 -35.08 27.95 -2.57
C LEU A 279 -33.89 28.20 -3.51
N ALA A 280 -32.72 28.42 -2.96
CA ALA A 280 -31.47 28.45 -3.72
C ALA A 280 -31.02 27.05 -4.09
N LEU A 281 -30.52 26.89 -5.33
CA LEU A 281 -29.94 25.65 -5.86
C LEU A 281 -28.56 25.98 -6.44
N VAL A 282 -27.55 25.22 -6.10
CA VAL A 282 -26.18 25.39 -6.56
C VAL A 282 -25.64 24.05 -7.07
N MET A 283 -25.00 24.10 -8.23
CA MET A 283 -24.16 23.02 -8.73
C MET A 283 -22.85 23.64 -9.22
N ALA A 284 -21.71 23.13 -8.83
CA ALA A 284 -20.43 23.73 -9.15
C ALA A 284 -19.31 22.68 -9.19
N ASP A 285 -18.34 22.96 -10.06
CA ASP A 285 -17.12 22.18 -10.21
C ASP A 285 -15.90 23.12 -10.21
N VAL A 286 -14.93 22.83 -9.34
CA VAL A 286 -13.70 23.59 -9.17
C VAL A 286 -12.59 22.98 -10.01
N SER A 287 -11.90 23.80 -10.78
CA SER A 287 -10.75 23.41 -11.59
C SER A 287 -9.66 22.69 -10.75
N GLY A 288 -9.13 21.61 -11.28
CA GLY A 288 -8.11 20.81 -10.60
C GLY A 288 -8.70 19.78 -9.65
N LYS A 289 -7.85 19.09 -8.89
CA LYS A 289 -8.27 17.95 -8.03
C LYS A 289 -7.48 17.91 -6.73
N GLY A 290 -8.09 17.30 -5.70
CA GLY A 290 -7.45 17.10 -4.40
C GLY A 290 -7.56 18.33 -3.50
N VAL A 291 -6.61 18.48 -2.56
CA VAL A 291 -6.70 19.46 -1.47
C VAL A 291 -6.87 20.91 -1.94
N PRO A 292 -6.16 21.43 -2.95
CA PRO A 292 -6.36 22.80 -3.41
C PRO A 292 -7.80 23.04 -3.91
N ALA A 293 -8.33 22.14 -4.74
CA ALA A 293 -9.70 22.22 -5.25
C ALA A 293 -10.74 22.16 -4.13
N ALA A 294 -10.55 21.25 -3.17
CA ALA A 294 -11.42 21.12 -2.01
C ALA A 294 -11.45 22.38 -1.13
N LEU A 295 -10.31 23.05 -0.93
CA LEU A 295 -10.26 24.32 -0.18
C LEU A 295 -10.94 25.46 -0.94
N PHE A 296 -10.72 25.56 -2.26
CA PHE A 296 -11.37 26.56 -3.09
C PHE A 296 -12.88 26.35 -3.16
N MET A 297 -13.33 25.09 -3.19
CA MET A 297 -14.73 24.70 -3.09
C MET A 297 -15.40 25.27 -1.83
N VAL A 298 -14.77 25.11 -0.65
CA VAL A 298 -15.32 25.62 0.62
C VAL A 298 -15.48 27.11 0.59
N ILE A 299 -14.51 27.85 0.02
CA ILE A 299 -14.58 29.31 -0.15
C ILE A 299 -15.71 29.66 -1.09
N ALA A 300 -15.78 29.11 -2.30
CA ALA A 300 -16.79 29.38 -3.31
C ALA A 300 -18.19 29.07 -2.76
N LYS A 301 -18.41 27.92 -2.15
CA LYS A 301 -19.68 27.53 -1.51
C LYS A 301 -20.12 28.55 -0.46
N THR A 302 -19.20 28.97 0.41
CA THR A 302 -19.51 29.94 1.48
C THR A 302 -19.88 31.31 0.93
N LEU A 303 -19.13 31.78 -0.07
CA LEU A 303 -19.42 33.09 -0.71
C LEU A 303 -20.75 33.07 -1.46
N LEU A 304 -21.07 32.02 -2.22
CA LEU A 304 -22.34 31.84 -2.91
C LEU A 304 -23.52 31.87 -1.92
N LYS A 305 -23.43 31.12 -0.83
CA LYS A 305 -24.46 31.10 0.20
C LYS A 305 -24.68 32.49 0.84
N ASN A 306 -23.59 33.14 1.25
CA ASN A 306 -23.68 34.48 1.88
C ASN A 306 -24.20 35.53 0.95
N ALA A 307 -23.79 35.51 -0.33
CA ALA A 307 -24.28 36.48 -1.32
C ALA A 307 -25.78 36.31 -1.63
N SER A 308 -26.27 35.07 -1.72
CA SER A 308 -27.69 34.78 -1.98
C SER A 308 -28.59 35.12 -0.79
N GLN A 309 -28.15 34.98 0.43
CA GLN A 309 -28.90 35.39 1.62
C GLN A 309 -29.10 36.92 1.74
N ALA A 310 -28.33 37.70 0.98
CA ALA A 310 -28.52 39.15 0.88
C ALA A 310 -29.67 39.56 -0.05
N GLY A 311 -30.44 38.62 -0.60
CA GLY A 311 -31.57 38.86 -1.50
C GLY A 311 -31.16 39.34 -2.91
N LEU A 312 -29.95 39.04 -3.33
CA LEU A 312 -29.45 39.36 -4.67
C LEU A 312 -30.01 38.35 -5.70
N SER A 313 -30.22 38.85 -6.93
CA SER A 313 -30.59 37.98 -8.05
C SER A 313 -29.46 37.01 -8.43
N PRO A 314 -29.74 35.85 -9.08
CA PRO A 314 -28.72 34.89 -9.48
C PRO A 314 -27.52 35.51 -10.20
N ARG A 315 -27.76 36.42 -11.15
CA ARG A 315 -26.70 37.16 -11.82
C ARG A 315 -25.85 37.97 -10.85
N ALA A 316 -26.50 38.74 -9.97
CA ALA A 316 -25.81 39.62 -9.03
C ALA A 316 -24.99 38.79 -7.98
N VAL A 317 -25.47 37.62 -7.61
CA VAL A 317 -24.73 36.66 -6.76
C VAL A 317 -23.45 36.23 -7.46
N LEU A 318 -23.55 35.76 -8.73
CA LEU A 318 -22.37 35.29 -9.48
C LEU A 318 -21.37 36.42 -9.75
N GLU A 319 -21.84 37.64 -10.13
CA GLU A 319 -20.98 38.81 -10.34
C GLU A 319 -20.21 39.18 -9.07
N LYS A 320 -20.88 39.22 -7.92
CA LYS A 320 -20.26 39.55 -6.63
C LYS A 320 -19.27 38.48 -6.18
N VAL A 321 -19.62 37.19 -6.30
CA VAL A 321 -18.76 36.09 -5.91
C VAL A 321 -17.55 35.99 -6.82
N ASN A 322 -17.70 36.20 -8.14
CA ASN A 322 -16.61 36.28 -9.08
C ASN A 322 -15.54 37.28 -8.65
N ASP A 323 -15.95 38.52 -8.36
CA ASP A 323 -15.01 39.57 -8.00
C ASP A 323 -14.30 39.25 -6.68
N GLN A 324 -15.00 38.68 -5.68
CA GLN A 324 -14.40 38.26 -4.42
C GLN A 324 -13.40 37.07 -4.57
N LEU A 325 -13.68 36.13 -5.47
CA LEU A 325 -12.79 35.02 -5.75
C LEU A 325 -11.54 35.47 -6.51
N CYS A 326 -11.66 36.45 -7.43
CA CYS A 326 -10.53 36.99 -8.18
C CYS A 326 -9.51 37.71 -7.28
N GLU A 327 -9.94 38.38 -6.20
CA GLU A 327 -9.08 39.25 -5.36
C GLU A 327 -7.82 38.55 -4.82
N ASN A 328 -7.86 37.23 -4.53
CA ASN A 328 -6.76 36.51 -3.89
C ASN A 328 -6.40 35.19 -4.60
N ASN A 329 -6.79 35.05 -5.86
CA ASN A 329 -6.60 33.82 -6.64
C ASN A 329 -5.20 33.76 -7.28
N LYS A 330 -4.17 33.42 -6.47
CA LYS A 330 -2.77 33.30 -6.92
C LYS A 330 -2.47 32.00 -7.67
N GLU A 331 -3.32 31.02 -7.51
CA GLU A 331 -3.16 29.68 -8.10
C GLU A 331 -3.94 29.53 -9.40
N ASP A 332 -4.50 30.65 -9.92
CA ASP A 332 -5.30 30.69 -11.15
C ASP A 332 -6.42 29.64 -11.19
N MET A 333 -7.01 29.34 -10.04
CA MET A 333 -8.13 28.41 -9.93
C MET A 333 -9.43 29.08 -10.40
N PHE A 334 -10.30 28.32 -11.01
CA PHE A 334 -11.63 28.76 -11.40
C PHE A 334 -12.69 27.76 -10.97
N VAL A 335 -13.94 28.16 -11.01
CA VAL A 335 -15.06 27.26 -10.71
C VAL A 335 -16.20 27.53 -11.73
N THR A 336 -16.71 26.44 -12.30
CA THR A 336 -17.94 26.48 -13.07
C THR A 336 -19.11 26.42 -12.11
N VAL A 337 -20.11 27.26 -12.30
CA VAL A 337 -21.27 27.33 -11.40
C VAL A 337 -22.57 27.49 -12.18
N TRP A 338 -23.52 26.62 -11.90
CA TRP A 338 -24.91 26.83 -12.17
C TRP A 338 -25.62 27.23 -10.87
N PHE A 339 -26.27 28.42 -10.87
CA PHE A 339 -26.95 28.95 -9.70
C PHE A 339 -28.40 29.31 -10.06
N GLY A 340 -29.36 28.75 -9.32
CA GLY A 340 -30.78 28.98 -9.52
C GLY A 340 -31.49 29.36 -8.23
N VAL A 341 -32.54 30.24 -8.34
CA VAL A 341 -33.48 30.55 -7.27
C VAL A 341 -34.87 30.09 -7.72
N TYR A 342 -35.44 29.14 -7.01
CA TYR A 342 -36.75 28.58 -7.26
C TYR A 342 -37.79 29.20 -6.34
N GLU A 343 -38.80 29.87 -6.92
CA GLU A 343 -39.95 30.42 -6.22
C GLU A 343 -41.00 29.32 -6.06
N ILE A 344 -41.16 28.86 -4.82
CA ILE A 344 -41.91 27.64 -4.46
C ILE A 344 -43.41 27.81 -4.80
N SER A 345 -44.00 28.96 -4.49
CA SER A 345 -45.41 29.22 -4.69
C SER A 345 -45.82 29.22 -6.17
N THR A 346 -45.01 29.77 -7.05
CA THR A 346 -45.32 29.92 -8.46
C THR A 346 -44.73 28.82 -9.34
N GLY A 347 -43.62 28.21 -8.88
CA GLY A 347 -42.81 27.26 -9.67
C GLY A 347 -41.88 27.97 -10.66
N ARG A 348 -41.68 29.28 -10.55
CA ARG A 348 -40.72 30.03 -11.34
C ARG A 348 -39.31 29.79 -10.85
N LEU A 349 -38.42 29.48 -11.76
CA LEU A 349 -36.99 29.35 -11.50
C LEU A 349 -36.24 30.42 -12.26
N THR A 350 -35.52 31.28 -11.56
CA THR A 350 -34.58 32.21 -12.17
C THR A 350 -33.18 31.68 -12.00
N ALA A 351 -32.40 31.55 -13.07
CA ALA A 351 -31.06 30.95 -13.00
C ALA A 351 -30.03 31.74 -13.80
N SER A 352 -28.78 31.56 -13.43
CA SER A 352 -27.61 32.09 -14.11
C SER A 352 -26.50 31.02 -14.15
N ASN A 353 -25.77 30.95 -15.25
CA ASN A 353 -24.77 29.90 -15.51
C ASN A 353 -23.40 30.56 -15.81
N ALA A 354 -22.41 30.22 -15.03
CA ALA A 354 -21.01 30.62 -15.15
C ALA A 354 -20.16 29.46 -15.70
N GLY A 355 -20.37 29.08 -16.96
CA GLY A 355 -19.59 28.08 -17.66
C GLY A 355 -19.81 26.63 -17.21
N HIS A 356 -20.92 26.36 -16.53
CA HIS A 356 -21.29 25.06 -16.05
C HIS A 356 -22.13 24.27 -17.08
N GLU A 357 -22.28 22.95 -16.92
CA GLU A 357 -23.06 22.11 -17.80
C GLU A 357 -24.50 22.56 -17.95
N TYR A 358 -25.11 22.22 -19.11
CA TYR A 358 -26.52 22.55 -19.37
C TYR A 358 -27.44 21.69 -18.51
N PRO A 359 -28.37 22.27 -17.75
CA PRO A 359 -29.33 21.50 -16.99
C PRO A 359 -30.26 20.70 -17.91
N ALA A 360 -30.66 19.52 -17.47
CA ALA A 360 -31.75 18.77 -18.13
C ALA A 360 -33.08 19.10 -17.44
N VAL A 361 -34.10 19.34 -18.22
CA VAL A 361 -35.44 19.73 -17.74
C VAL A 361 -36.47 18.81 -18.32
N LYS A 362 -37.33 18.25 -17.47
CA LYS A 362 -38.54 17.54 -17.86
C LYS A 362 -39.72 18.52 -17.85
N ARG A 363 -40.46 18.57 -18.95
CA ARG A 363 -41.68 19.41 -19.10
C ARG A 363 -42.88 18.54 -19.51
N GLY A 364 -43.88 18.50 -18.67
CA GLY A 364 -45.08 17.71 -18.94
C GLY A 364 -44.76 16.27 -19.33
N ASP A 365 -45.27 15.82 -20.46
CA ASP A 365 -45.08 14.47 -20.99
C ASP A 365 -43.93 14.34 -22.00
N GLU A 366 -43.14 15.44 -22.24
CA GLU A 366 -42.07 15.46 -23.25
C GLU A 366 -40.78 14.74 -22.79
N GLY A 367 -40.67 14.39 -21.51
CA GLY A 367 -39.43 13.82 -20.94
C GLY A 367 -38.35 14.86 -20.68
N PHE A 368 -37.13 14.38 -20.33
CA PHE A 368 -35.98 15.23 -20.10
C PHE A 368 -35.26 15.63 -21.38
N GLY A 369 -34.95 16.91 -21.49
CA GLY A 369 -34.14 17.47 -22.56
C GLY A 369 -33.19 18.56 -22.01
N LEU A 370 -32.04 18.78 -22.69
CA LEU A 370 -31.10 19.81 -22.27
C LEU A 370 -31.65 21.23 -22.51
N LEU A 371 -31.61 22.07 -21.51
CA LEU A 371 -31.92 23.48 -21.62
C LEU A 371 -30.66 24.25 -21.99
N LYS A 372 -30.47 24.54 -23.27
CA LYS A 372 -29.30 25.28 -23.77
C LYS A 372 -29.46 26.76 -23.43
N ASP A 373 -28.81 27.20 -22.41
CA ASP A 373 -28.74 28.62 -22.01
C ASP A 373 -27.53 29.35 -22.67
N LYS A 374 -27.35 30.61 -22.37
CA LYS A 374 -26.17 31.38 -22.77
C LYS A 374 -25.25 31.52 -21.55
N HIS A 375 -24.27 30.65 -21.47
CA HIS A 375 -23.28 30.68 -20.39
C HIS A 375 -22.55 32.01 -20.27
N GLY A 376 -22.23 32.42 -19.02
CA GLY A 376 -21.18 33.36 -18.71
C GLY A 376 -19.81 32.68 -18.68
N PHE A 377 -18.77 33.45 -18.40
CA PHE A 377 -17.45 32.92 -18.16
C PHE A 377 -17.39 32.27 -16.76
N VAL A 378 -16.46 31.33 -16.53
CA VAL A 378 -16.27 30.68 -15.23
C VAL A 378 -15.99 31.71 -14.13
N LEU A 379 -16.37 31.43 -12.87
CA LEU A 379 -16.04 32.30 -11.74
C LEU A 379 -14.54 32.23 -11.44
N ALA A 380 -13.99 33.32 -10.95
CA ALA A 380 -12.58 33.54 -10.66
C ALA A 380 -11.63 33.47 -11.89
N GLY A 381 -12.16 33.30 -13.09
CA GLY A 381 -11.36 33.30 -14.32
C GLY A 381 -11.05 34.69 -14.87
N MET A 382 -11.88 35.67 -14.60
CA MET A 382 -11.69 37.06 -15.08
C MET A 382 -12.46 38.03 -14.19
N GLU A 383 -11.77 39.08 -13.71
CA GLU A 383 -12.39 40.16 -12.94
C GLU A 383 -13.49 40.89 -13.72
N ASN A 384 -14.51 41.40 -13.02
CA ASN A 384 -15.64 42.16 -13.58
C ASN A 384 -16.43 41.37 -14.63
N SER A 385 -16.40 40.04 -14.61
CA SER A 385 -17.23 39.20 -15.49
C SER A 385 -18.71 39.51 -15.31
N ARG A 386 -19.47 39.48 -16.43
CA ARG A 386 -20.91 39.73 -16.42
C ARG A 386 -21.67 38.48 -16.80
N TYR A 387 -22.74 38.22 -16.04
CA TYR A 387 -23.56 37.01 -16.21
C TYR A 387 -24.96 37.40 -16.75
N ARG A 388 -25.67 36.42 -17.28
CA ARG A 388 -27.04 36.57 -17.77
C ARG A 388 -27.96 35.69 -16.95
N GLU A 389 -29.16 36.23 -16.69
CA GLU A 389 -30.24 35.44 -16.09
C GLU A 389 -31.17 34.92 -17.17
N TYR A 390 -31.79 33.83 -16.90
CA TYR A 390 -32.92 33.29 -17.63
C TYR A 390 -33.96 32.75 -16.65
N GLU A 391 -35.24 32.73 -17.13
CA GLU A 391 -36.35 32.22 -16.36
C GLU A 391 -36.87 30.93 -16.97
N LEU A 392 -37.29 30.03 -16.11
CA LEU A 392 -37.89 28.74 -16.43
C LEU A 392 -39.14 28.57 -15.57
N GLN A 393 -40.26 28.21 -16.17
CA GLN A 393 -41.46 27.81 -15.44
C GLN A 393 -41.51 26.31 -15.30
N LEU A 394 -41.49 25.81 -14.06
CA LEU A 394 -41.73 24.41 -13.74
C LEU A 394 -43.21 24.23 -13.42
N GLY A 395 -43.91 23.43 -14.23
CA GLY A 395 -45.25 22.97 -13.96
C GLY A 395 -45.31 21.84 -12.93
N GLU A 396 -46.53 21.47 -12.50
CA GLU A 396 -46.71 20.33 -11.62
C GLU A 396 -46.23 19.01 -12.27
N GLY A 397 -45.33 18.31 -11.63
CA GLY A 397 -44.71 17.10 -12.14
C GLY A 397 -43.46 17.28 -12.96
N ASP A 398 -43.11 18.56 -13.29
CA ASP A 398 -41.86 18.89 -13.96
C ASP A 398 -40.66 18.70 -13.03
N ALA A 399 -39.49 18.43 -13.62
CA ALA A 399 -38.25 18.22 -12.88
C ALA A 399 -37.09 18.96 -13.56
N LEU A 400 -36.16 19.37 -12.72
CA LEU A 400 -34.87 19.95 -13.10
C LEU A 400 -33.77 18.99 -12.62
N PHE A 401 -32.83 18.67 -13.51
CA PHE A 401 -31.66 17.84 -13.20
C PHE A 401 -30.39 18.63 -13.57
N VAL A 402 -29.53 18.87 -12.59
CA VAL A 402 -28.26 19.57 -12.74
C VAL A 402 -27.12 18.63 -12.35
N TYR A 403 -26.02 18.66 -13.07
CA TYR A 403 -24.93 17.72 -12.92
C TYR A 403 -23.60 18.36 -13.32
N THR A 404 -22.49 17.78 -12.83
CA THR A 404 -21.12 18.15 -13.19
C THR A 404 -20.64 17.35 -14.40
N ASP A 405 -19.57 17.80 -15.05
CA ASP A 405 -19.02 17.18 -16.25
C ASP A 405 -18.59 15.71 -16.05
N GLY A 406 -18.18 15.33 -14.82
CA GLY A 406 -17.86 13.95 -14.49
C GLY A 406 -18.98 12.94 -14.78
N VAL A 407 -20.24 13.38 -14.86
CA VAL A 407 -21.36 12.53 -15.35
C VAL A 407 -21.19 12.23 -16.83
N ALA A 408 -21.01 13.24 -17.65
CA ALA A 408 -20.90 13.08 -19.12
C ALA A 408 -19.53 12.56 -19.54
N GLU A 409 -18.48 12.87 -18.80
CA GLU A 409 -17.11 12.48 -19.09
C GLU A 409 -16.71 11.14 -18.49
N ALA A 410 -17.57 10.49 -17.71
CA ALA A 410 -17.33 9.13 -17.23
C ALA A 410 -16.90 8.23 -18.40
N THR A 411 -15.76 7.56 -18.26
CA THR A 411 -15.07 6.90 -19.37
C THR A 411 -14.93 5.41 -19.10
N ASN A 412 -15.19 4.59 -20.12
CA ASN A 412 -15.01 3.13 -20.05
C ASN A 412 -13.58 2.69 -20.37
N ALA A 413 -13.31 1.39 -20.32
CA ALA A 413 -11.99 0.81 -20.60
C ALA A 413 -11.46 1.10 -22.01
N GLU A 414 -12.33 1.37 -22.98
CA GLU A 414 -11.98 1.74 -24.35
C GLU A 414 -11.76 3.25 -24.54
N ASN A 415 -11.75 4.04 -23.47
CA ASN A 415 -11.67 5.51 -23.47
C ASN A 415 -12.84 6.19 -24.22
N ILE A 416 -14.01 5.59 -24.19
CA ILE A 416 -15.24 6.21 -24.72
C ILE A 416 -15.96 6.91 -23.57
N GLN A 417 -16.38 8.16 -23.78
CA GLN A 417 -17.15 8.93 -22.80
C GLN A 417 -18.61 8.48 -22.78
N TYR A 418 -19.23 8.53 -21.60
CA TYR A 418 -20.65 8.22 -21.38
C TYR A 418 -21.58 9.13 -22.18
N GLY A 419 -21.33 10.41 -22.14
CA GLY A 419 -22.02 11.44 -22.92
C GLY A 419 -23.40 11.82 -22.40
N THR A 420 -23.80 13.05 -22.73
CA THR A 420 -25.09 13.63 -22.32
C THR A 420 -26.31 12.94 -22.94
N GLU A 421 -26.16 12.36 -24.14
CA GLU A 421 -27.25 11.61 -24.80
C GLU A 421 -27.63 10.36 -24.00
N ARG A 422 -26.64 9.62 -23.52
CA ARG A 422 -26.85 8.43 -22.70
C ARG A 422 -27.45 8.76 -21.34
N MET A 423 -26.97 9.86 -20.70
CA MET A 423 -27.56 10.39 -19.48
C MET A 423 -29.06 10.72 -19.67
N LEU A 424 -29.42 11.43 -20.77
CA LEU A 424 -30.81 11.72 -21.06
C LEU A 424 -31.64 10.45 -21.29
N ASN A 425 -31.10 9.43 -21.95
CA ASN A 425 -31.77 8.15 -22.13
C ASN A 425 -32.03 7.45 -20.77
N ALA A 426 -31.07 7.50 -19.84
CA ALA A 426 -31.25 6.95 -18.50
C ALA A 426 -32.36 7.71 -17.73
N LEU A 427 -32.35 9.04 -17.74
CA LEU A 427 -33.41 9.86 -17.14
C LEU A 427 -34.78 9.57 -17.76
N ASN A 428 -34.85 9.44 -19.10
CA ASN A 428 -36.08 9.18 -19.83
C ASN A 428 -36.58 7.74 -19.73
N SER A 429 -35.80 6.83 -19.20
CA SER A 429 -36.26 5.46 -18.89
C SER A 429 -37.26 5.44 -17.72
N VAL A 430 -37.13 6.41 -16.79
CA VAL A 430 -37.95 6.53 -15.57
C VAL A 430 -38.40 8.00 -15.31
N PRO A 431 -38.97 8.71 -16.26
CA PRO A 431 -39.10 10.18 -16.22
C PRO A 431 -40.01 10.69 -15.11
N ASP A 432 -40.93 9.87 -14.61
CA ASP A 432 -41.85 10.21 -13.52
C ASP A 432 -41.39 9.76 -12.14
N ALA A 433 -40.19 9.13 -12.01
CA ALA A 433 -39.65 8.69 -10.75
C ALA A 433 -39.37 9.85 -9.76
N SER A 434 -39.11 9.50 -8.51
CA SER A 434 -38.65 10.47 -7.50
C SER A 434 -37.25 11.00 -7.86
N PRO A 435 -36.85 12.20 -7.38
CA PRO A 435 -35.50 12.73 -7.56
C PRO A 435 -34.41 11.71 -7.17
N GLU A 436 -34.57 11.04 -6.04
CA GLU A 436 -33.64 9.99 -5.59
C GLU A 436 -33.50 8.86 -6.63
N HIS A 437 -34.62 8.35 -7.11
CA HIS A 437 -34.61 7.24 -8.07
C HIS A 437 -34.02 7.66 -9.44
N LEU A 438 -34.25 8.90 -9.86
CA LEU A 438 -33.61 9.46 -11.08
C LEU A 438 -32.10 9.47 -10.98
N LEU A 439 -31.55 9.95 -9.86
CA LEU A 439 -30.09 9.95 -9.64
C LEU A 439 -29.53 8.54 -9.57
N LEU A 440 -30.21 7.63 -8.88
CA LEU A 440 -29.77 6.23 -8.76
C LEU A 440 -29.78 5.53 -10.12
N GLU A 441 -30.76 5.78 -11.00
CA GLU A 441 -30.80 5.20 -12.35
C GLU A 441 -29.66 5.68 -13.22
N VAL A 442 -29.39 7.01 -13.21
CA VAL A 442 -28.24 7.58 -13.94
C VAL A 442 -26.92 6.99 -13.43
N LYS A 443 -26.74 6.92 -12.11
CA LYS A 443 -25.52 6.34 -11.52
C LYS A 443 -25.36 4.87 -11.87
N ALA A 444 -26.43 4.09 -11.80
CA ALA A 444 -26.39 2.66 -12.16
C ALA A 444 -26.09 2.45 -13.66
N ASP A 445 -26.54 3.36 -14.54
CA ASP A 445 -26.21 3.29 -15.97
C ASP A 445 -24.76 3.70 -16.23
N ILE A 446 -24.24 4.70 -15.52
CA ILE A 446 -22.82 5.08 -15.54
C ILE A 446 -21.96 3.89 -15.09
N ASP A 447 -22.28 3.28 -13.95
CA ASP A 447 -21.51 2.14 -13.40
C ASP A 447 -21.49 0.95 -14.35
N ARG A 448 -22.62 0.65 -15.00
CA ARG A 448 -22.70 -0.38 -16.06
C ARG A 448 -21.84 -0.05 -17.28
N PHE A 449 -21.74 1.23 -17.65
CA PHE A 449 -20.95 1.66 -18.80
C PHE A 449 -19.46 1.68 -18.52
N VAL A 450 -19.06 2.18 -17.36
CA VAL A 450 -17.65 2.31 -16.93
C VAL A 450 -17.04 0.94 -16.63
N GLY A 451 -17.80 0.02 -16.01
CA GLY A 451 -17.34 -1.32 -15.64
C GLY A 451 -16.20 -1.27 -14.64
N GLU A 452 -15.05 -1.87 -14.94
CA GLU A 452 -13.88 -1.92 -14.07
C GLU A 452 -12.92 -0.72 -14.24
N ALA A 453 -13.21 0.22 -15.13
CA ALA A 453 -12.37 1.40 -15.30
C ALA A 453 -12.45 2.30 -14.07
N SER A 454 -11.32 2.91 -13.69
CA SER A 454 -11.28 3.83 -12.55
C SER A 454 -12.02 5.13 -12.88
N GLN A 455 -12.76 5.66 -11.91
CA GLN A 455 -13.41 6.95 -12.01
C GLN A 455 -12.37 8.05 -12.20
N PHE A 456 -12.56 8.90 -13.22
CA PHE A 456 -11.62 9.96 -13.57
C PHE A 456 -11.95 11.26 -12.88
N ASP A 457 -13.24 11.64 -12.76
CA ASP A 457 -13.69 12.89 -12.13
C ASP A 457 -14.81 12.67 -11.13
N ASP A 458 -15.06 13.69 -10.30
CA ASP A 458 -16.14 13.70 -9.33
C ASP A 458 -17.49 13.62 -10.07
N ILE A 459 -18.40 12.78 -9.61
CA ILE A 459 -19.75 12.62 -10.19
C ILE A 459 -20.75 13.26 -9.23
N THR A 460 -21.26 14.43 -9.62
CA THR A 460 -22.19 15.18 -8.78
C THR A 460 -23.50 15.47 -9.51
N MET A 461 -24.62 15.20 -8.85
CA MET A 461 -25.96 15.33 -9.43
C MET A 461 -26.92 15.91 -8.42
N LEU A 462 -27.86 16.74 -8.90
CA LEU A 462 -28.96 17.28 -8.11
C LEU A 462 -30.24 17.27 -8.96
N CYS A 463 -31.33 16.80 -8.36
CA CYS A 463 -32.65 16.85 -9.00
C CYS A 463 -33.69 17.54 -8.09
N LEU A 464 -34.40 18.52 -8.63
CA LEU A 464 -35.59 19.12 -8.04
C LEU A 464 -36.81 18.72 -8.87
N LYS A 465 -37.89 18.30 -8.22
CA LYS A 465 -39.16 17.95 -8.85
C LYS A 465 -40.31 18.72 -8.18
N ARG A 466 -41.08 19.49 -8.97
CA ARG A 466 -42.33 20.12 -8.50
C ARG A 466 -43.41 19.05 -8.31
N ARG A 467 -44.02 18.95 -7.14
CA ARG A 467 -45.06 17.95 -6.86
C ARG A 467 -46.39 18.33 -7.49
N LYS A 468 -47.19 17.34 -7.82
CA LYS A 468 -48.58 17.52 -8.20
C LYS A 468 -49.43 17.78 -6.94
N GLN A 469 -50.22 18.85 -6.93
CA GLN A 469 -51.14 19.12 -5.81
C GLN A 469 -52.13 17.97 -5.67
N GLY A 470 -52.17 17.31 -4.52
CA GLY A 470 -53.07 16.21 -4.23
C GLY A 470 -52.45 14.79 -4.18
N ALA A 471 -51.17 14.65 -4.44
CA ALA A 471 -50.48 13.37 -4.25
C ALA A 471 -50.11 13.17 -2.78
N ASP A 472 -50.92 12.39 -2.07
CA ASP A 472 -50.69 12.05 -0.65
C ASP A 472 -49.49 11.09 -0.52
N LYS A 473 -48.66 11.29 0.52
CA LYS A 473 -47.49 10.43 0.78
C LYS A 473 -47.94 9.03 1.20
N SER A 474 -47.99 8.07 0.29
CA SER A 474 -47.91 6.67 0.67
C SER A 474 -46.46 6.22 0.67
N TYR A 475 -45.71 6.54 1.71
CA TYR A 475 -44.46 5.82 1.98
C TYR A 475 -44.83 4.45 2.54
N ALA A 476 -44.83 3.43 1.70
CA ALA A 476 -44.74 2.06 2.14
C ALA A 476 -43.31 1.84 2.65
N PHE A 477 -43.15 1.70 3.96
CA PHE A 477 -41.96 1.10 4.53
C PHE A 477 -41.90 -0.35 4.06
N GLY A 478 -40.92 -0.69 3.22
CA GLY A 478 -40.54 -2.03 2.82
C GLY A 478 -39.12 -2.30 3.28
#